data_42c6c8a351bd097c6802d4e5c4660195
#
_entry.id   42c6c8a351bd097c6802d4e5c4660195
#
_cell.length_a   1.000
_cell.length_b   1.000
_cell.length_c   1.000
_cell.angle_alpha   90.00
_cell.angle_beta   90.00
_cell.angle_gamma   90.00
#
_symmetry.space_group_name_H-M   'P 1'
#
loop_
_entity.id
_entity.type
_entity.pdbx_description
1 polymer ?
#
loop_
_entity_poly.entity_id
_entity_poly.type
_entity_poly.pdbx_seq_one_letter_code
_entity_poly.pdbx_strand_id
1 'polypeptide(L)'
;MPKDASGILSEIKKGYICKKLKEGLRGDQRKLDEFRSIRIEPNFVPRAQGSAFVNLGKTKVLVGVKIESGEPFPDTPNQGVLTTNVELLPMAFPTFEPGPPNEESIEIARVVDRGIRESKMIDLEKLCVEPAKKVMIVFVDIDVLDFDGNLIDACTMGVVTALHTATYKVDESSPETKLPVKSMPISVTMAKIGDELVCDPDVEEEQMSDARLTVTFTEDGHIRAMQKGNSGSFSMDQVKKGIDMSEAVGNKIREYIKGVI
;
A
#
# COMPACT_ATOMS: atom_id res chain seq x y z
N MET A 1 -33.82 2.08 14.74
CA MET A 1 -33.52 0.66 14.51
C MET A 1 -32.65 0.18 15.67
N PRO A 2 -32.91 -0.99 16.24
CA PRO A 2 -32.20 -1.42 17.43
C PRO A 2 -30.72 -1.68 17.10
N LYS A 3 -29.83 -0.90 17.72
CA LYS A 3 -28.37 -1.06 17.65
C LYS A 3 -27.89 -2.42 18.17
N ASP A 4 -28.75 -3.17 18.80
CA ASP A 4 -28.41 -4.37 19.58
C ASP A 4 -28.20 -5.63 18.75
N ALA A 5 -28.92 -5.80 17.64
CA ALA A 5 -28.81 -7.04 16.83
C ALA A 5 -27.52 -7.07 15.97
N SER A 6 -27.08 -5.95 15.42
CA SER A 6 -25.84 -5.87 14.63
C SER A 6 -24.60 -5.99 15.53
N GLY A 7 -24.64 -5.44 16.74
CA GLY A 7 -23.56 -5.54 17.72
C GLY A 7 -23.38 -6.98 18.23
N ILE A 8 -24.47 -7.68 18.54
CA ILE A 8 -24.43 -9.07 19.01
C ILE A 8 -23.89 -10.00 17.91
N LEU A 9 -24.31 -9.82 16.66
CA LEU A 9 -23.80 -10.61 15.54
C LEU A 9 -22.31 -10.36 15.31
N SER A 10 -21.84 -9.12 15.45
CA SER A 10 -20.42 -8.76 15.37
C SER A 10 -19.60 -9.42 16.48
N GLU A 11 -20.09 -9.41 17.73
CA GLU A 11 -19.40 -10.07 18.85
C GLU A 11 -19.33 -11.60 18.69
N ILE A 12 -20.41 -12.23 18.21
CA ILE A 12 -20.43 -13.67 17.94
C ILE A 12 -19.42 -14.02 16.83
N LYS A 13 -19.41 -13.26 15.74
CA LYS A 13 -18.42 -13.43 14.66
C LYS A 13 -17.00 -13.28 15.17
N LYS A 14 -16.73 -12.22 15.94
CA LYS A 14 -15.42 -11.97 16.54
C LYS A 14 -14.98 -13.12 17.44
N GLY A 15 -15.89 -13.61 18.29
CA GLY A 15 -15.62 -14.78 19.16
C GLY A 15 -15.26 -16.03 18.37
N TYR A 16 -15.95 -16.29 17.24
CA TYR A 16 -15.65 -17.41 16.37
C TYR A 16 -14.28 -17.27 15.69
N ILE A 17 -13.97 -16.09 15.14
CA ILE A 17 -12.68 -15.80 14.52
C ILE A 17 -11.56 -15.94 15.55
N CYS A 18 -11.69 -15.35 16.75
CA CYS A 18 -10.70 -15.47 17.82
C CYS A 18 -10.43 -16.94 18.21
N LYS A 19 -11.48 -17.78 18.24
CA LYS A 19 -11.30 -19.21 18.54
C LYS A 19 -10.49 -19.91 17.47
N LYS A 20 -10.78 -19.70 16.19
CA LYS A 20 -10.02 -20.26 15.07
C LYS A 20 -8.56 -19.80 15.07
N LEU A 21 -8.33 -18.52 15.29
CA LEU A 21 -6.98 -17.95 15.30
C LEU A 21 -6.12 -18.56 16.44
N LYS A 22 -6.70 -18.84 17.60
CA LYS A 22 -6.01 -19.56 18.68
C LYS A 22 -5.62 -21.00 18.31
N GLU A 23 -6.36 -21.61 17.39
CA GLU A 23 -6.03 -22.93 16.81
C GLU A 23 -5.01 -22.82 15.66
N GLY A 24 -4.55 -21.60 15.34
CA GLY A 24 -3.61 -21.33 14.24
C GLY A 24 -4.24 -21.35 12.85
N LEU A 25 -5.57 -21.28 12.78
CA LEU A 25 -6.34 -21.36 11.53
C LEU A 25 -7.13 -20.08 11.29
N ARG A 26 -7.18 -19.63 10.05
CA ARG A 26 -7.99 -18.50 9.57
C ARG A 26 -9.29 -19.00 8.92
N GLY A 27 -10.21 -18.08 8.61
CA GLY A 27 -11.47 -18.40 7.95
C GLY A 27 -11.31 -19.11 6.61
N ASP A 28 -10.31 -18.72 5.86
CA ASP A 28 -9.93 -19.23 4.54
C ASP A 28 -8.83 -20.31 4.58
N GLN A 29 -8.50 -20.84 5.76
CA GLN A 29 -7.50 -21.88 6.03
C GLN A 29 -6.03 -21.45 5.84
N ARG A 30 -5.73 -20.17 5.59
CA ARG A 30 -4.36 -19.65 5.60
C ARG A 30 -3.75 -19.73 7.01
N LYS A 31 -2.43 -19.76 7.08
CA LYS A 31 -1.68 -19.54 8.31
C LYS A 31 -1.72 -18.07 8.71
N LEU A 32 -1.35 -17.76 9.95
CA LEU A 32 -1.39 -16.39 10.47
C LEU A 32 -0.43 -15.43 9.73
N ASP A 33 0.67 -15.95 9.20
CA ASP A 33 1.72 -15.25 8.46
C ASP A 33 1.63 -15.42 6.93
N GLU A 34 0.52 -15.96 6.42
CA GLU A 34 0.34 -16.26 5.01
C GLU A 34 -0.50 -15.19 4.31
N PHE A 35 0.01 -14.69 3.19
CA PHE A 35 -0.69 -13.78 2.28
C PHE A 35 -1.63 -14.54 1.35
N ARG A 36 -2.69 -13.86 0.91
CA ARG A 36 -3.53 -14.30 -0.21
C ARG A 36 -2.69 -14.38 -1.48
N SER A 37 -3.21 -15.05 -2.50
CA SER A 37 -2.55 -15.09 -3.81
C SER A 37 -2.30 -13.68 -4.34
N ILE A 38 -1.07 -13.43 -4.78
CA ILE A 38 -0.65 -12.15 -5.37
C ILE A 38 -0.49 -12.37 -6.88
N ARG A 39 -1.11 -11.50 -7.69
CA ARG A 39 -0.87 -11.40 -9.12
C ARG A 39 -0.69 -9.94 -9.48
N ILE A 40 0.43 -9.62 -10.12
CA ILE A 40 0.77 -8.26 -10.55
C ILE A 40 1.03 -8.28 -12.05
N GLU A 41 0.38 -7.36 -12.75
CA GLU A 41 0.56 -7.14 -14.19
C GLU A 41 1.18 -5.75 -14.39
N PRO A 42 2.49 -5.64 -14.65
CA PRO A 42 3.15 -4.37 -14.92
C PRO A 42 2.77 -3.85 -16.30
N ASN A 43 2.87 -2.53 -16.48
CA ASN A 43 2.54 -1.84 -17.75
C ASN A 43 1.11 -2.13 -18.24
N PHE A 44 0.17 -2.29 -17.32
CA PHE A 44 -1.22 -2.64 -17.63
C PHE A 44 -1.92 -1.54 -18.45
N VAL A 45 -1.60 -0.28 -18.23
CA VAL A 45 -2.11 0.88 -19.01
C VAL A 45 -1.03 1.35 -19.97
N PRO A 46 -1.15 1.05 -21.29
CA PRO A 46 -0.06 1.32 -22.26
C PRO A 46 0.26 2.81 -22.50
N ARG A 47 -0.65 3.71 -22.13
CA ARG A 47 -0.45 5.17 -22.29
C ARG A 47 0.09 5.87 -21.05
N ALA A 48 0.08 5.20 -19.91
CA ALA A 48 0.71 5.70 -18.69
C ALA A 48 2.24 5.57 -18.80
N GLN A 49 2.98 6.48 -18.20
CA GLN A 49 4.44 6.39 -18.14
C GLN A 49 4.93 5.21 -17.30
N GLY A 50 4.11 4.76 -16.35
CA GLY A 50 4.25 3.50 -15.63
C GLY A 50 2.88 3.08 -15.14
N SER A 51 2.63 1.79 -15.03
CA SER A 51 1.37 1.30 -14.47
C SER A 51 1.50 -0.12 -13.96
N ALA A 52 0.60 -0.49 -13.04
CA ALA A 52 0.49 -1.85 -12.56
C ALA A 52 -0.95 -2.17 -12.18
N PHE A 53 -1.39 -3.38 -12.47
CA PHE A 53 -2.63 -3.92 -11.97
C PHE A 53 -2.32 -5.02 -10.95
N VAL A 54 -2.86 -4.90 -9.76
CA VAL A 54 -2.61 -5.80 -8.63
C VAL A 54 -3.89 -6.51 -8.22
N ASN A 55 -3.79 -7.83 -8.13
CA ASN A 55 -4.78 -8.66 -7.44
C ASN A 55 -4.13 -9.23 -6.17
N LEU A 56 -4.69 -8.91 -5.02
CA LEU A 56 -4.36 -9.49 -3.72
C LEU A 56 -5.59 -10.27 -3.23
N GLY A 57 -5.64 -11.55 -3.51
CA GLY A 57 -6.87 -12.32 -3.38
C GLY A 57 -7.98 -11.75 -4.27
N LYS A 58 -9.04 -11.21 -3.66
CA LYS A 58 -10.12 -10.52 -4.37
C LYS A 58 -9.93 -9.01 -4.43
N THR A 59 -9.07 -8.43 -3.60
CA THR A 59 -8.75 -7.00 -3.65
C THR A 59 -8.05 -6.68 -4.96
N LYS A 60 -8.54 -5.69 -5.70
CA LYS A 60 -8.01 -5.26 -7.01
C LYS A 60 -7.71 -3.78 -7.00
N VAL A 61 -6.49 -3.44 -7.39
CA VAL A 61 -6.00 -2.07 -7.45
C VAL A 61 -5.33 -1.81 -8.79
N LEU A 62 -5.65 -0.69 -9.40
CA LEU A 62 -4.98 -0.17 -10.59
C LEU A 62 -4.14 1.03 -10.20
N VAL A 63 -2.88 1.03 -10.59
CA VAL A 63 -1.96 2.16 -10.36
C VAL A 63 -1.49 2.70 -11.68
N GLY A 64 -1.60 4.03 -11.83
CA GLY A 64 -1.07 4.78 -12.95
C GLY A 64 -0.02 5.79 -12.48
N VAL A 65 1.04 5.94 -13.28
CA VAL A 65 2.07 6.96 -13.04
C VAL A 65 2.09 7.92 -14.21
N LYS A 66 2.00 9.23 -13.90
CA LYS A 66 2.14 10.33 -14.83
C LYS A 66 3.28 11.21 -14.39
N ILE A 67 4.15 11.61 -15.32
CA ILE A 67 5.32 12.42 -15.02
C ILE A 67 5.30 13.66 -15.94
N GLU A 68 5.22 14.83 -15.32
CA GLU A 68 5.14 16.11 -16.03
C GLU A 68 6.18 17.09 -15.48
N SER A 69 6.52 18.09 -16.27
CA SER A 69 7.37 19.19 -15.80
C SER A 69 6.54 20.22 -15.03
N GLY A 70 7.08 20.73 -13.94
CA GLY A 70 6.44 21.78 -13.14
C GLY A 70 7.44 22.55 -12.31
N GLU A 71 6.93 23.40 -11.41
CA GLU A 71 7.76 24.18 -10.49
C GLU A 71 8.04 23.36 -9.21
N PRO A 72 9.27 23.45 -8.66
CA PRO A 72 9.59 22.82 -7.39
C PRO A 72 8.89 23.53 -6.21
N PHE A 73 8.78 22.84 -5.09
CA PHE A 73 8.40 23.52 -3.86
C PHE A 73 9.48 24.51 -3.40
N PRO A 74 9.10 25.66 -2.79
CA PRO A 74 10.06 26.69 -2.35
C PRO A 74 11.09 26.20 -1.33
N ASP A 75 10.74 25.21 -0.51
CA ASP A 75 11.61 24.61 0.51
C ASP A 75 12.54 23.52 -0.05
N THR A 76 12.23 22.98 -1.24
CA THR A 76 13.02 21.94 -1.91
C THR A 76 13.30 22.28 -3.37
N PRO A 77 13.97 23.42 -3.68
CA PRO A 77 14.10 23.96 -5.02
C PRO A 77 14.92 23.08 -5.99
N ASN A 78 15.65 22.10 -5.48
CA ASN A 78 16.54 21.22 -6.25
C ASN A 78 16.02 19.78 -6.33
N GLN A 79 14.75 19.54 -6.00
CA GLN A 79 14.17 18.20 -5.98
C GLN A 79 12.88 18.16 -6.79
N GLY A 80 12.66 17.02 -7.47
CA GLY A 80 11.37 16.71 -8.06
C GLY A 80 10.29 16.51 -6.99
N VAL A 81 9.05 16.43 -7.44
CA VAL A 81 7.88 16.29 -6.55
C VAL A 81 7.26 14.92 -6.75
N LEU A 82 6.88 14.27 -5.67
CA LEU A 82 6.04 13.07 -5.65
C LEU A 82 4.68 13.44 -5.07
N THR A 83 3.61 13.03 -5.74
CA THR A 83 2.23 13.19 -5.27
C THR A 83 1.49 11.88 -5.44
N THR A 84 0.84 11.42 -4.39
CA THR A 84 0.09 10.16 -4.39
C THR A 84 -1.38 10.44 -4.08
N ASN A 85 -2.28 9.92 -4.91
CA ASN A 85 -3.72 10.01 -4.75
C ASN A 85 -4.33 8.61 -4.75
N VAL A 86 -5.43 8.43 -3.99
CA VAL A 86 -6.18 7.17 -3.92
C VAL A 86 -7.66 7.45 -4.10
N GLU A 87 -8.28 6.75 -5.03
CA GLU A 87 -9.72 6.77 -5.25
C GLU A 87 -10.34 5.42 -4.86
N LEU A 88 -11.30 5.49 -3.93
CA LEU A 88 -12.14 4.35 -3.54
C LEU A 88 -13.39 4.36 -4.41
N LEU A 89 -13.38 3.59 -5.49
CA LEU A 89 -14.48 3.60 -6.44
C LEU A 89 -15.76 2.99 -5.84
N PRO A 90 -16.94 3.57 -6.06
CA PRO A 90 -18.20 3.05 -5.54
C PRO A 90 -18.52 1.60 -5.96
N MET A 91 -17.97 1.17 -7.08
CA MET A 91 -18.10 -0.22 -7.54
C MET A 91 -17.31 -1.22 -6.71
N ALA A 92 -16.28 -0.77 -5.97
CA ALA A 92 -15.36 -1.63 -5.26
C ALA A 92 -15.94 -2.19 -3.95
N PHE A 93 -16.79 -1.41 -3.28
CA PHE A 93 -17.42 -1.84 -2.03
C PHE A 93 -18.71 -1.06 -1.74
N PRO A 94 -19.73 -1.69 -1.10
CA PRO A 94 -21.03 -1.06 -0.88
C PRO A 94 -21.05 0.24 -0.09
N THR A 95 -20.02 0.49 0.73
CA THR A 95 -19.92 1.72 1.54
C THR A 95 -19.07 2.81 0.89
N PHE A 96 -18.46 2.55 -0.26
CA PHE A 96 -17.68 3.55 -0.98
C PHE A 96 -18.63 4.47 -1.77
N GLU A 97 -18.52 5.76 -1.52
CA GLU A 97 -19.36 6.78 -2.13
C GLU A 97 -18.55 7.66 -3.11
N PRO A 98 -19.16 8.09 -4.22
CA PRO A 98 -18.50 9.03 -5.12
C PRO A 98 -18.38 10.40 -4.44
N GLY A 99 -17.24 11.05 -4.57
CA GLY A 99 -17.04 12.38 -3.99
C GLY A 99 -15.57 12.74 -3.80
N PRO A 100 -15.28 13.81 -3.06
CA PRO A 100 -13.93 14.17 -2.69
C PRO A 100 -13.30 13.06 -1.83
N PRO A 101 -11.95 12.99 -1.76
CA PRO A 101 -11.27 12.00 -0.94
C PRO A 101 -11.77 12.00 0.51
N ASN A 102 -12.14 10.84 1.01
CA ASN A 102 -12.57 10.64 2.40
C ASN A 102 -11.37 10.34 3.31
N GLU A 103 -11.62 10.19 4.61
CA GLU A 103 -10.56 9.94 5.61
C GLU A 103 -9.76 8.66 5.31
N GLU A 104 -10.43 7.61 4.82
CA GLU A 104 -9.82 6.32 4.49
C GLU A 104 -8.89 6.43 3.27
N SER A 105 -9.35 7.05 2.17
CA SER A 105 -8.53 7.26 0.97
C SER A 105 -7.31 8.14 1.27
N ILE A 106 -7.50 9.19 2.09
CA ILE A 106 -6.41 10.07 2.54
C ILE A 106 -5.41 9.29 3.42
N GLU A 107 -5.87 8.44 4.35
CA GLU A 107 -4.97 7.61 5.16
C GLU A 107 -4.12 6.70 4.27
N ILE A 108 -4.77 5.96 3.36
CA ILE A 108 -4.05 5.03 2.46
C ILE A 108 -3.03 5.79 1.62
N ALA A 109 -3.43 6.89 0.97
CA ALA A 109 -2.52 7.71 0.16
C ALA A 109 -1.31 8.17 0.96
N ARG A 110 -1.50 8.67 2.18
CA ARG A 110 -0.42 9.16 3.05
C ARG A 110 0.50 8.06 3.55
N VAL A 111 -0.02 6.88 3.86
CA VAL A 111 0.79 5.75 4.33
C VAL A 111 1.65 5.22 3.19
N VAL A 112 1.08 5.05 2.00
CA VAL A 112 1.79 4.63 0.80
C VAL A 112 2.86 5.67 0.41
N ASP A 113 2.49 6.95 0.29
CA ASP A 113 3.42 8.05 -0.02
C ASP A 113 4.61 8.08 0.96
N ARG A 114 4.32 7.97 2.26
CA ARG A 114 5.38 7.94 3.30
C ARG A 114 6.33 6.76 3.09
N GLY A 115 5.81 5.57 2.82
CA GLY A 115 6.63 4.39 2.54
C GLY A 115 7.59 4.60 1.36
N ILE A 116 7.11 5.20 0.27
CA ILE A 116 7.90 5.52 -0.92
C ILE A 116 8.92 6.63 -0.64
N ARG A 117 8.49 7.70 0.04
CA ARG A 117 9.31 8.89 0.31
C ARG A 117 10.42 8.61 1.33
N GLU A 118 10.09 7.99 2.46
CA GLU A 118 11.06 7.70 3.53
C GLU A 118 12.05 6.59 3.16
N SER A 119 11.68 5.72 2.23
CA SER A 119 12.61 4.74 1.65
C SER A 119 13.57 5.36 0.63
N LYS A 120 13.32 6.61 0.23
CA LYS A 120 14.03 7.28 -0.87
C LYS A 120 14.03 6.42 -2.13
N MET A 121 12.90 5.76 -2.39
CA MET A 121 12.74 4.88 -3.55
C MET A 121 13.08 5.61 -4.84
N ILE A 122 12.63 6.86 -5.00
CA ILE A 122 12.93 7.70 -6.16
C ILE A 122 14.06 8.69 -5.80
N ASP A 123 15.04 8.82 -6.69
CA ASP A 123 16.06 9.86 -6.59
C ASP A 123 15.47 11.21 -7.06
N LEU A 124 14.81 11.93 -6.15
CA LEU A 124 14.14 13.18 -6.46
C LEU A 124 15.12 14.28 -6.92
N GLU A 125 16.39 14.21 -6.53
CA GLU A 125 17.39 15.19 -6.99
C GLU A 125 17.67 15.05 -8.49
N LYS A 126 17.63 13.83 -9.04
CA LYS A 126 17.78 13.58 -10.48
C LYS A 126 16.58 14.01 -11.31
N LEU A 127 15.47 14.33 -10.68
CA LEU A 127 14.28 14.88 -11.32
C LEU A 127 14.30 16.41 -11.41
N CYS A 128 15.35 17.07 -10.90
CA CYS A 128 15.58 18.50 -11.06
C CYS A 128 16.19 18.77 -12.44
N VAL A 129 15.49 19.55 -13.27
CA VAL A 129 15.93 19.96 -14.61
C VAL A 129 16.65 21.30 -14.53
N GLU A 130 16.04 22.28 -13.88
CA GLU A 130 16.61 23.61 -13.61
C GLU A 130 16.27 24.02 -12.17
N PRO A 131 17.29 24.17 -11.31
CA PRO A 131 17.06 24.52 -9.91
C PRO A 131 16.18 25.75 -9.73
N ALA A 132 15.22 25.66 -8.81
CA ALA A 132 14.23 26.70 -8.48
C ALA A 132 13.28 27.12 -9.63
N LYS A 133 13.32 26.44 -10.80
CA LYS A 133 12.45 26.79 -11.93
C LYS A 133 11.70 25.60 -12.53
N LYS A 134 12.40 24.50 -12.81
CA LYS A 134 11.82 23.36 -13.51
C LYS A 134 12.26 22.04 -12.90
N VAL A 135 11.29 21.25 -12.46
CA VAL A 135 11.50 19.87 -11.99
C VAL A 135 10.48 18.94 -12.63
N MET A 136 10.74 17.64 -12.55
CA MET A 136 9.73 16.65 -12.90
C MET A 136 8.87 16.36 -11.67
N ILE A 137 7.56 16.33 -11.88
CA ILE A 137 6.54 15.96 -10.88
C ILE A 137 6.03 14.58 -11.24
N VAL A 138 6.11 13.67 -10.30
CA VAL A 138 5.60 12.29 -10.40
C VAL A 138 4.24 12.22 -9.71
N PHE A 139 3.18 12.05 -10.49
CA PHE A 139 1.83 11.79 -10.01
C PHE A 139 1.62 10.29 -9.99
N VAL A 140 1.18 9.78 -8.86
CA VAL A 140 0.80 8.39 -8.66
C VAL A 140 -0.68 8.35 -8.31
N ASP A 141 -1.48 7.86 -9.24
CA ASP A 141 -2.91 7.70 -9.08
C ASP A 141 -3.25 6.23 -8.85
N ILE A 142 -4.03 5.96 -7.82
CA ILE A 142 -4.38 4.62 -7.36
C ILE A 142 -5.89 4.50 -7.34
N ASP A 143 -6.44 3.61 -8.17
CA ASP A 143 -7.86 3.31 -8.24
C ASP A 143 -8.15 1.96 -7.60
N VAL A 144 -8.99 1.93 -6.57
CA VAL A 144 -9.47 0.70 -5.95
C VAL A 144 -10.69 0.20 -6.71
N LEU A 145 -10.56 -0.97 -7.36
CA LEU A 145 -11.59 -1.55 -8.24
C LEU A 145 -12.42 -2.64 -7.54
N ASP A 146 -11.86 -3.30 -6.52
CA ASP A 146 -12.53 -4.33 -5.73
C ASP A 146 -11.87 -4.40 -4.35
N PHE A 147 -12.66 -4.52 -3.28
CA PHE A 147 -12.15 -4.46 -1.90
C PHE A 147 -12.54 -5.70 -1.09
N ASP A 148 -11.53 -6.42 -0.66
CA ASP A 148 -11.63 -7.57 0.24
C ASP A 148 -10.54 -7.51 1.34
N GLY A 149 -10.27 -6.30 1.84
CA GLY A 149 -9.26 -6.03 2.88
C GLY A 149 -7.86 -5.72 2.33
N ASN A 150 -7.04 -5.15 3.19
CA ASN A 150 -5.60 -4.88 3.02
C ASN A 150 -5.23 -4.01 1.81
N LEU A 151 -5.89 -2.86 1.67
CA LEU A 151 -5.61 -1.91 0.59
C LEU A 151 -4.19 -1.34 0.65
N ILE A 152 -3.63 -1.11 1.84
CA ILE A 152 -2.30 -0.47 1.97
C ILE A 152 -1.23 -1.31 1.29
N ASP A 153 -1.22 -2.62 1.53
CA ASP A 153 -0.22 -3.51 0.93
C ASP A 153 -0.44 -3.66 -0.58
N ALA A 154 -1.69 -3.82 -1.02
CA ALA A 154 -2.03 -3.90 -2.44
C ALA A 154 -1.63 -2.63 -3.19
N CYS A 155 -1.94 -1.45 -2.65
CA CYS A 155 -1.53 -0.16 -3.20
C CYS A 155 -0.01 -0.01 -3.24
N THR A 156 0.70 -0.37 -2.15
CA THR A 156 2.17 -0.28 -2.11
C THR A 156 2.81 -1.18 -3.17
N MET A 157 2.35 -2.43 -3.31
CA MET A 157 2.84 -3.34 -4.36
C MET A 157 2.62 -2.77 -5.77
N GLY A 158 1.45 -2.19 -6.01
CA GLY A 158 1.12 -1.55 -7.28
C GLY A 158 2.01 -0.34 -7.57
N VAL A 159 2.17 0.56 -6.60
CA VAL A 159 3.01 1.76 -6.74
C VAL A 159 4.46 1.40 -6.98
N VAL A 160 5.01 0.47 -6.18
CA VAL A 160 6.40 0.02 -6.35
C VAL A 160 6.61 -0.56 -7.75
N THR A 161 5.70 -1.40 -8.23
CA THR A 161 5.79 -1.99 -9.57
C THR A 161 5.66 -0.93 -10.67
N ALA A 162 4.69 -0.03 -10.57
CA ALA A 162 4.46 1.03 -11.56
C ALA A 162 5.65 1.99 -11.66
N LEU A 163 6.24 2.39 -10.52
CA LEU A 163 7.41 3.26 -10.48
C LEU A 163 8.67 2.58 -11.06
N HIS A 164 8.87 1.30 -10.83
CA HIS A 164 10.02 0.56 -11.40
C HIS A 164 9.94 0.42 -12.92
N THR A 165 8.74 0.41 -13.49
CA THR A 165 8.52 0.31 -14.94
C THR A 165 8.36 1.66 -15.61
N ALA A 166 8.30 2.75 -14.83
CA ALA A 166 8.03 4.09 -15.34
C ALA A 166 9.18 4.64 -16.20
N THR A 167 8.80 5.24 -17.32
CA THR A 167 9.69 5.99 -18.23
C THR A 167 9.13 7.39 -18.47
N TYR A 168 10.00 8.36 -18.72
CA TYR A 168 9.59 9.73 -18.98
C TYR A 168 10.53 10.45 -19.96
N LYS A 169 10.06 11.57 -20.48
CA LYS A 169 10.86 12.52 -21.26
C LYS A 169 10.85 13.87 -20.57
N VAL A 170 12.02 14.51 -20.51
CA VAL A 170 12.13 15.86 -19.94
C VAL A 170 11.44 16.90 -20.82
N ASP A 171 11.56 16.73 -22.15
CA ASP A 171 10.93 17.50 -23.20
C ASP A 171 10.58 16.60 -24.37
N GLU A 172 9.75 17.04 -25.32
CA GLU A 172 9.35 16.26 -26.51
C GLU A 172 10.53 15.76 -27.35
N SER A 173 11.62 16.54 -27.39
CA SER A 173 12.86 16.22 -28.13
C SER A 173 13.84 15.36 -27.35
N SER A 174 13.61 15.16 -26.03
CA SER A 174 14.52 14.40 -25.18
C SER A 174 14.30 12.89 -25.35
N PRO A 175 15.37 12.08 -25.18
CA PRO A 175 15.22 10.64 -25.18
C PRO A 175 14.37 10.18 -23.99
N GLU A 176 13.66 9.08 -24.19
CA GLU A 176 12.94 8.42 -23.12
C GLU A 176 13.91 7.83 -22.09
N THR A 177 13.70 8.15 -20.82
CA THR A 177 14.57 7.78 -19.71
C THR A 177 13.78 7.04 -18.64
N LYS A 178 14.37 6.03 -18.03
CA LYS A 178 13.76 5.34 -16.88
C LYS A 178 13.72 6.25 -15.67
N LEU A 179 12.66 6.15 -14.88
CA LEU A 179 12.57 6.81 -13.58
C LEU A 179 13.76 6.36 -12.69
N PRO A 180 14.47 7.28 -12.02
CA PRO A 180 15.64 6.94 -11.20
C PRO A 180 15.22 6.30 -9.86
N VAL A 181 14.90 5.01 -9.88
CA VAL A 181 14.52 4.22 -8.71
C VAL A 181 15.76 3.60 -8.06
N LYS A 182 15.84 3.66 -6.72
CA LYS A 182 16.99 3.20 -5.92
C LYS A 182 16.67 2.03 -5.00
N SER A 183 15.44 1.87 -4.56
CA SER A 183 15.04 0.85 -3.58
C SER A 183 13.64 0.33 -3.86
N MET A 184 13.28 -0.77 -3.23
CA MET A 184 11.97 -1.44 -3.37
C MET A 184 11.32 -1.61 -1.99
N PRO A 185 10.68 -0.55 -1.44
CA PRO A 185 9.97 -0.65 -0.18
C PRO A 185 8.76 -1.55 -0.31
N ILE A 186 8.53 -2.41 0.68
CA ILE A 186 7.34 -3.25 0.77
C ILE A 186 6.66 -2.98 2.11
N SER A 187 5.37 -2.72 2.07
CA SER A 187 4.53 -2.63 3.25
C SER A 187 3.90 -3.98 3.55
N VAL A 188 3.85 -4.33 4.82
CA VAL A 188 3.14 -5.50 5.33
C VAL A 188 2.24 -5.07 6.47
N THR A 189 0.96 -5.33 6.30
CA THR A 189 -0.09 -4.97 7.24
C THR A 189 -0.53 -6.18 8.04
N MET A 190 -0.61 -5.99 9.34
CA MET A 190 -1.12 -6.97 10.30
C MET A 190 -2.33 -6.45 11.04
N ALA A 191 -3.32 -7.30 11.23
CA ALA A 191 -4.44 -7.06 12.13
C ALA A 191 -4.20 -7.82 13.44
N LYS A 192 -4.52 -7.16 14.56
CA LYS A 192 -4.65 -7.78 15.87
C LYS A 192 -6.11 -8.10 16.13
N ILE A 193 -6.42 -9.38 16.37
CA ILE A 193 -7.76 -9.85 16.70
C ILE A 193 -7.67 -10.65 18.00
N GLY A 194 -8.16 -10.05 19.09
CA GLY A 194 -7.87 -10.56 20.43
C GLY A 194 -6.38 -10.50 20.75
N ASP A 195 -5.75 -11.66 20.98
CA ASP A 195 -4.31 -11.74 21.27
C ASP A 195 -3.47 -12.14 20.06
N GLU A 196 -4.10 -12.55 18.97
CA GLU A 196 -3.42 -13.05 17.77
C GLU A 196 -3.14 -11.95 16.75
N LEU A 197 -2.04 -12.14 16.01
CA LEU A 197 -1.65 -11.28 14.88
C LEU A 197 -1.79 -12.06 13.58
N VAL A 198 -2.47 -11.48 12.60
CA VAL A 198 -2.61 -12.03 11.26
C VAL A 198 -2.05 -11.06 10.22
N CYS A 199 -1.24 -11.56 9.30
CA CYS A 199 -0.80 -10.82 8.13
C CYS A 199 -1.86 -10.83 7.04
N ASP A 200 -1.90 -9.79 6.23
CA ASP A 200 -2.83 -9.67 5.10
C ASP A 200 -4.28 -9.99 5.51
N PRO A 201 -4.88 -9.18 6.38
CA PRO A 201 -6.25 -9.40 6.81
C PRO A 201 -7.22 -9.24 5.63
N ASP A 202 -8.21 -10.12 5.55
CA ASP A 202 -9.36 -9.92 4.68
C ASP A 202 -10.35 -8.90 5.29
N VAL A 203 -11.42 -8.57 4.56
CA VAL A 203 -12.39 -7.57 5.01
C VAL A 203 -13.07 -7.94 6.33
N GLU A 204 -13.35 -9.23 6.58
CA GLU A 204 -13.96 -9.67 7.85
C GLU A 204 -12.97 -9.54 9.02
N GLU A 205 -11.72 -9.89 8.81
CA GLU A 205 -10.65 -9.77 9.78
C GLU A 205 -10.32 -8.30 10.08
N GLU A 206 -10.30 -7.43 9.05
CA GLU A 206 -10.13 -5.97 9.25
C GLU A 206 -11.27 -5.39 10.10
N GLN A 207 -12.51 -5.72 9.78
CA GLN A 207 -13.68 -5.24 10.53
C GLN A 207 -13.71 -5.73 11.98
N MET A 208 -13.15 -6.91 12.27
CA MET A 208 -13.11 -7.50 13.63
C MET A 208 -11.80 -7.14 14.36
N SER A 209 -10.86 -6.47 13.72
CA SER A 209 -9.56 -6.15 14.30
C SER A 209 -9.66 -5.10 15.41
N ASP A 210 -8.95 -5.34 16.51
CA ASP A 210 -8.79 -4.38 17.59
C ASP A 210 -7.80 -3.27 17.22
N ALA A 211 -6.74 -3.64 16.51
CA ALA A 211 -5.69 -2.74 16.07
C ALA A 211 -5.05 -3.24 14.77
N ARG A 212 -4.55 -2.32 13.95
CA ARG A 212 -3.80 -2.59 12.72
C ARG A 212 -2.41 -2.00 12.84
N LEU A 213 -1.41 -2.72 12.36
CA LEU A 213 -0.03 -2.27 12.27
C LEU A 213 0.49 -2.53 10.86
N THR A 214 0.87 -1.49 10.16
CA THR A 214 1.57 -1.57 8.88
C THR A 214 3.03 -1.22 9.08
N VAL A 215 3.93 -2.03 8.54
CA VAL A 215 5.38 -1.80 8.60
C VAL A 215 5.95 -1.86 7.20
N THR A 216 6.73 -0.84 6.82
CA THR A 216 7.36 -0.73 5.50
C THR A 216 8.87 -0.93 5.63
N PHE A 217 9.41 -1.86 4.86
CA PHE A 217 10.84 -2.23 4.83
C PHE A 217 11.45 -2.02 3.45
N THR A 218 12.73 -1.69 3.45
CA THR A 218 13.61 -1.76 2.26
C THR A 218 14.46 -3.04 2.29
N GLU A 219 15.21 -3.28 1.21
CA GLU A 219 16.06 -4.47 1.02
C GLU A 219 17.18 -4.60 2.06
N ASP A 220 17.57 -3.49 2.66
CA ASP A 220 18.59 -3.42 3.70
C ASP A 220 18.08 -3.82 5.09
N GLY A 221 16.82 -4.26 5.19
CA GLY A 221 16.17 -4.66 6.43
C GLY A 221 15.75 -3.49 7.34
N HIS A 222 15.93 -2.23 6.87
CA HIS A 222 15.53 -1.07 7.65
C HIS A 222 14.04 -0.78 7.53
N ILE A 223 13.43 -0.49 8.67
CA ILE A 223 12.06 0.04 8.74
C ILE A 223 12.08 1.49 8.26
N ARG A 224 11.27 1.80 7.25
CA ARG A 224 11.16 3.16 6.69
C ARG A 224 9.91 3.88 7.16
N ALA A 225 8.83 3.14 7.37
CA ALA A 225 7.60 3.69 7.90
C ALA A 225 6.87 2.68 8.78
N MET A 226 6.14 3.18 9.74
CA MET A 226 5.19 2.41 10.54
C MET A 226 3.90 3.22 10.70
N GLN A 227 2.77 2.55 10.57
CA GLN A 227 1.46 3.14 10.82
C GLN A 227 0.64 2.21 11.70
N LYS A 228 0.13 2.74 12.81
CA LYS A 228 -0.85 2.08 13.66
C LYS A 228 -2.24 2.62 13.35
N GLY A 229 -3.19 1.74 13.04
CA GLY A 229 -4.61 2.05 12.85
C GLY A 229 -5.49 1.42 13.92
N ASN A 230 -6.79 1.80 13.93
CA ASN A 230 -7.82 1.41 14.89
C ASN A 230 -7.52 1.86 16.34
N SER A 231 -8.49 1.71 17.24
CA SER A 231 -8.41 2.25 18.61
C SER A 231 -7.65 1.36 19.60
N GLY A 232 -7.52 0.06 19.31
CA GLY A 232 -6.83 -0.89 20.19
C GLY A 232 -5.32 -0.64 20.31
N SER A 233 -4.64 -1.43 21.13
CA SER A 233 -3.21 -1.31 21.41
C SER A 233 -2.47 -2.62 21.15
N PHE A 234 -1.16 -2.49 20.93
CA PHE A 234 -0.23 -3.62 20.88
C PHE A 234 0.64 -3.63 22.13
N SER A 235 0.95 -4.81 22.65
CA SER A 235 2.07 -4.94 23.60
C SER A 235 3.40 -4.80 22.84
N MET A 236 4.49 -4.52 23.57
CA MET A 236 5.80 -4.41 22.96
C MET A 236 6.23 -5.74 22.28
N ASP A 237 5.86 -6.87 22.87
CA ASP A 237 6.16 -8.18 22.29
C ASP A 237 5.33 -8.44 21.02
N GLN A 238 4.09 -8.00 20.98
CA GLN A 238 3.28 -8.05 19.75
C GLN A 238 3.86 -7.16 18.65
N VAL A 239 4.37 -5.97 18.98
CA VAL A 239 5.04 -5.11 17.99
C VAL A 239 6.30 -5.79 17.44
N LYS A 240 7.16 -6.36 18.30
CA LYS A 240 8.36 -7.09 17.87
C LYS A 240 8.01 -8.28 16.98
N LYS A 241 7.09 -9.13 17.43
CA LYS A 241 6.59 -10.28 16.64
C LYS A 241 6.06 -9.81 15.28
N GLY A 242 5.31 -8.71 15.26
CA GLY A 242 4.78 -8.13 14.04
C GLY A 242 5.87 -7.63 13.09
N ILE A 243 6.92 -7.00 13.60
CA ILE A 243 8.08 -6.57 12.80
C ILE A 243 8.77 -7.77 12.16
N ASP A 244 9.08 -8.82 12.95
CA ASP A 244 9.74 -10.03 12.46
C ASP A 244 8.90 -10.74 11.38
N MET A 245 7.58 -10.86 11.59
CA MET A 245 6.66 -11.41 10.59
C MET A 245 6.64 -10.58 9.32
N SER A 246 6.59 -9.25 9.45
CA SER A 246 6.55 -8.33 8.31
C SER A 246 7.80 -8.40 7.46
N GLU A 247 8.97 -8.50 8.06
CA GLU A 247 10.24 -8.63 7.34
C GLU A 247 10.30 -9.94 6.55
N ALA A 248 9.95 -11.05 7.20
CA ALA A 248 9.96 -12.37 6.57
C ALA A 248 9.00 -12.46 5.36
N VAL A 249 7.80 -11.90 5.50
CA VAL A 249 6.79 -11.89 4.44
C VAL A 249 7.14 -10.87 3.37
N GLY A 250 7.56 -9.66 3.76
CA GLY A 250 7.92 -8.58 2.82
C GLY A 250 9.06 -8.98 1.88
N ASN A 251 10.02 -9.76 2.36
CA ASN A 251 11.09 -10.29 1.51
C ASN A 251 10.56 -11.23 0.42
N LYS A 252 9.58 -12.09 0.72
CA LYS A 252 8.95 -12.97 -0.29
C LYS A 252 8.20 -12.16 -1.34
N ILE A 253 7.46 -11.14 -0.91
CA ILE A 253 6.72 -10.23 -1.81
C ILE A 253 7.71 -9.49 -2.73
N ARG A 254 8.81 -8.99 -2.18
CA ARG A 254 9.85 -8.29 -2.95
C ARG A 254 10.46 -9.17 -4.03
N GLU A 255 10.80 -10.42 -3.70
CA GLU A 255 11.32 -11.37 -4.69
C GLU A 255 10.28 -11.70 -5.78
N TYR A 256 8.99 -11.79 -5.40
CA TYR A 256 7.93 -11.95 -6.39
C TYR A 256 7.85 -10.75 -7.35
N ILE A 257 7.87 -9.51 -6.82
CA ILE A 257 7.82 -8.29 -7.65
C ILE A 257 9.03 -8.22 -8.58
N LYS A 258 10.25 -8.51 -8.09
CA LYS A 258 11.46 -8.56 -8.93
C LYS A 258 11.36 -9.55 -10.09
N GLY A 259 10.62 -10.63 -9.92
CA GLY A 259 10.40 -11.61 -10.98
C GLY A 259 9.36 -11.20 -12.01
N VAL A 260 8.60 -10.13 -11.77
CA VAL A 260 7.51 -9.67 -12.64
C VAL A 260 7.88 -8.43 -13.45
N ILE A 261 8.80 -7.57 -12.93
CA ILE A 261 9.31 -6.34 -13.58
C ILE A 261 10.53 -6.60 -14.48
#